data_1ab76dc59c8643298841576d8d1164c0
#
_entry.id   1ab76dc59c8643298841576d8d1164c0
#
_cell.length_a   1.000
_cell.length_b   1.000
_cell.length_c   1.000
_cell.angle_alpha   90.00
_cell.angle_beta   90.00
_cell.angle_gamma   90.00
#
_symmetry.space_group_name_H-M   'P 1'
#
loop_
_entity.id
_entity.type
_entity.pdbx_description
1 polymer ?
#
loop_
_entity_poly.entity_id
_entity_poly.type
_entity_poly.pdbx_seq_one_letter_code
_entity_poly.pdbx_strand_id
1 'polypeptide(L)'
;FFRILRFGAPYRHYAFLNAFFNLLATLFHLASLLLFIPFLRLLLGQVQPVHVRPEALWTREGLEGTFNWGLTRLIEDRGQMGALLMISIGVVLLFLFKNVFRYLAVVAICNFRNFIVRDIRSRIYDKLLELPLRYHTNERKGDLLSLITNDMQVVEYSVMYYIEMIFREPIAVALFLATMLTLSPQLTLISLLLLPVSGLLIARISKSLK
;
A
#
# COMPACT_ATOMS: atom_id res chain seq x y z
N PHE A 1 -2.21 8.93 -21.28
CA PHE A 1 -2.64 8.39 -19.99
C PHE A 1 -4.15 8.61 -19.77
N PHE A 2 -4.67 9.84 -19.77
CA PHE A 2 -6.10 10.13 -19.57
C PHE A 2 -7.04 9.41 -20.55
N ARG A 3 -6.59 9.16 -21.79
CA ARG A 3 -7.35 8.36 -22.76
C ARG A 3 -7.49 6.90 -22.32
N ILE A 4 -6.46 6.31 -21.73
CA ILE A 4 -6.49 4.93 -21.22
C ILE A 4 -7.42 4.82 -20.00
N LEU A 5 -7.39 5.81 -19.09
CA LEU A 5 -8.31 5.86 -17.95
C LEU A 5 -9.79 5.95 -18.38
N ARG A 6 -10.08 6.56 -19.52
CA ARG A 6 -11.44 6.60 -20.09
C ARG A 6 -11.98 5.20 -20.44
N PHE A 7 -11.10 4.26 -20.81
CA PHE A 7 -11.47 2.85 -20.97
C PHE A 7 -11.78 2.16 -19.64
N GLY A 8 -11.20 2.64 -18.55
CA GLY A 8 -11.48 2.14 -17.20
C GLY A 8 -12.77 2.63 -16.59
N ALA A 9 -13.46 3.63 -17.20
CA ALA A 9 -14.67 4.22 -16.64
C ALA A 9 -15.78 3.18 -16.32
N PRO A 10 -16.06 2.16 -17.16
CA PRO A 10 -17.04 1.12 -16.85
C PRO A 10 -16.62 0.24 -15.66
N TYR A 11 -15.32 0.10 -15.42
CA TYR A 11 -14.73 -0.80 -14.43
C TYR A 11 -14.26 -0.10 -13.15
N ARG A 12 -14.67 1.17 -12.93
CA ARG A 12 -14.25 2.02 -11.79
C ARG A 12 -14.46 1.35 -10.43
N HIS A 13 -15.42 0.44 -10.31
CA HIS A 13 -15.66 -0.30 -9.06
C HIS A 13 -14.45 -1.16 -8.64
N TYR A 14 -13.68 -1.72 -9.58
CA TYR A 14 -12.46 -2.46 -9.25
C TYR A 14 -11.34 -1.52 -8.76
N ALA A 15 -11.24 -0.31 -9.31
CA ALA A 15 -10.29 0.69 -8.84
C ALA A 15 -10.66 1.16 -7.42
N PHE A 16 -11.95 1.36 -7.15
CA PHE A 16 -12.44 1.69 -5.81
C PHE A 16 -12.18 0.54 -4.81
N LEU A 17 -12.44 -0.70 -5.21
CA LEU A 17 -12.19 -1.88 -4.40
C LEU A 17 -10.70 -2.02 -4.07
N ASN A 18 -9.81 -1.77 -5.05
CA ASN A 18 -8.37 -1.74 -4.85
C ASN A 18 -7.97 -0.67 -3.82
N ALA A 19 -8.49 0.56 -3.95
CA ALA A 19 -8.21 1.65 -3.00
C ALA A 19 -8.69 1.29 -1.58
N PHE A 20 -9.89 0.74 -1.45
CA PHE A 20 -10.47 0.31 -0.19
C PHE A 20 -9.64 -0.79 0.50
N PHE A 21 -9.27 -1.84 -0.24
CA PHE A 21 -8.44 -2.90 0.31
C PHE A 21 -7.01 -2.43 0.66
N ASN A 22 -6.44 -1.53 -0.13
CA ASN A 22 -5.15 -0.91 0.21
C ASN A 22 -5.24 -0.05 1.47
N LEU A 23 -6.33 0.69 1.67
CA LEU A 23 -6.59 1.44 2.90
C LEU A 23 -6.62 0.49 4.11
N LEU A 24 -7.42 -0.58 4.04
CA LEU A 24 -7.47 -1.58 5.11
C LEU A 24 -6.10 -2.23 5.36
N ALA A 25 -5.41 -2.65 4.30
CA ALA A 25 -4.08 -3.23 4.43
C ALA A 25 -3.10 -2.27 5.14
N THR A 26 -3.15 -0.97 4.83
CA THR A 26 -2.30 0.04 5.46
C THR A 26 -2.69 0.27 6.92
N LEU A 27 -3.99 0.28 7.25
CA LEU A 27 -4.46 0.39 8.64
C LEU A 27 -4.00 -0.80 9.50
N PHE A 28 -4.16 -2.03 8.99
CA PHE A 28 -3.65 -3.22 9.69
C PHE A 28 -2.13 -3.23 9.81
N HIS A 29 -1.41 -2.69 8.82
CA HIS A 29 0.03 -2.52 8.88
C HIS A 29 0.43 -1.55 9.98
N LEU A 30 -0.21 -0.38 10.07
CA LEU A 30 0.02 0.59 11.14
C LEU A 30 -0.31 0.01 12.50
N ALA A 31 -1.44 -0.67 12.63
CA ALA A 31 -1.83 -1.34 13.87
C ALA A 31 -0.79 -2.37 14.32
N SER A 32 -0.22 -3.15 13.38
CA SER A 32 0.82 -4.13 13.70
C SER A 32 2.11 -3.47 14.18
N LEU A 33 2.52 -2.33 13.58
CA LEU A 33 3.68 -1.56 13.99
C LEU A 33 3.47 -0.93 15.38
N LEU A 34 2.28 -0.40 15.63
CA LEU A 34 1.94 0.15 16.95
C LEU A 34 1.95 -0.93 18.04
N LEU A 35 1.44 -2.13 17.73
CA LEU A 35 1.45 -3.25 18.66
C LEU A 35 2.86 -3.83 18.87
N PHE A 36 3.77 -3.62 17.93
CA PHE A 36 5.16 -4.06 18.06
C PHE A 36 5.94 -3.27 19.12
N ILE A 37 5.57 -2.01 19.38
CA ILE A 37 6.20 -1.18 20.42
C ILE A 37 6.06 -1.81 21.82
N PRO A 38 4.84 -2.14 22.29
CA PRO A 38 4.68 -2.78 23.60
C PRO A 38 5.23 -4.20 23.63
N PHE A 39 5.23 -4.91 22.52
CA PHE A 39 5.91 -6.20 22.41
C PHE A 39 7.39 -6.07 22.77
N LEU A 40 8.09 -5.09 22.19
CA LEU A 40 9.50 -4.84 22.51
C LEU A 40 9.71 -4.41 23.96
N ARG A 41 8.86 -3.51 24.50
CA ARG A 41 8.93 -3.09 25.90
C ARG A 41 8.77 -4.26 26.86
N LEU A 42 7.84 -5.17 26.56
CA LEU A 42 7.61 -6.38 27.37
C LEU A 42 8.79 -7.34 27.28
N LEU A 43 9.34 -7.52 26.09
CA LEU A 43 10.50 -8.40 25.84
C LEU A 43 11.76 -7.91 26.59
N LEU A 44 11.96 -6.56 26.63
CA LEU A 44 13.10 -5.94 27.28
C LEU A 44 12.89 -5.70 28.79
N GLY A 45 11.74 -6.09 29.35
CA GLY A 45 11.42 -5.88 30.77
C GLY A 45 11.21 -4.40 31.15
N GLN A 46 10.95 -3.52 30.18
CA GLN A 46 10.79 -2.07 30.36
C GLN A 46 9.31 -1.66 30.50
N VAL A 47 8.48 -2.53 31.07
CA VAL A 47 7.06 -2.23 31.27
C VAL A 47 6.90 -1.45 32.58
N GLN A 48 6.39 -0.22 32.46
CA GLN A 48 5.94 0.56 33.63
C GLN A 48 4.48 0.17 33.93
N PRO A 49 4.18 -0.41 35.11
CA PRO A 49 2.81 -0.77 35.46
C PRO A 49 1.95 0.48 35.61
N VAL A 50 0.85 0.53 34.87
CA VAL A 50 -0.13 1.61 34.92
C VAL A 50 -1.43 1.03 35.46
N HIS A 51 -1.79 1.39 36.70
CA HIS A 51 -3.00 0.88 37.37
C HIS A 51 -4.23 1.77 37.16
N VAL A 52 -4.07 2.98 36.61
CA VAL A 52 -5.16 3.95 36.42
C VAL A 52 -5.59 3.94 34.95
N ARG A 53 -6.86 3.76 34.67
CA ARG A 53 -7.43 3.86 33.35
C ARG A 53 -7.49 5.32 32.93
N PRO A 54 -6.88 5.73 31.79
CA PRO A 54 -6.96 7.11 31.33
C PRO A 54 -8.37 7.46 30.87
N GLU A 55 -8.85 8.66 31.23
CA GLU A 55 -10.22 9.12 30.88
C GLU A 55 -10.33 9.63 29.43
N ALA A 56 -9.24 10.04 28.80
CA ALA A 56 -9.24 10.63 27.46
C ALA A 56 -8.70 9.66 26.40
N LEU A 57 -9.59 8.98 25.67
CA LEU A 57 -9.21 8.01 24.63
C LEU A 57 -8.60 8.64 23.35
N TRP A 58 -8.83 9.93 23.10
CA TRP A 58 -8.43 10.62 21.87
C TRP A 58 -7.16 11.44 21.98
N THR A 59 -6.53 11.45 23.14
CA THR A 59 -5.26 12.13 23.38
C THR A 59 -4.11 11.15 23.29
N ARG A 60 -2.93 11.59 22.85
CA ARG A 60 -1.72 10.76 22.78
C ARG A 60 -1.43 10.04 24.10
N GLU A 61 -1.49 10.77 25.20
CA GLU A 61 -1.32 10.22 26.55
C GLU A 61 -2.41 9.21 26.91
N GLY A 62 -3.63 9.42 26.42
CA GLY A 62 -4.76 8.51 26.64
C GLY A 62 -4.62 7.20 25.85
N LEU A 63 -4.14 7.25 24.61
CA LEU A 63 -3.86 6.06 23.82
C LEU A 63 -2.72 5.23 24.41
N GLU A 64 -1.60 5.89 24.75
CA GLU A 64 -0.46 5.22 25.40
C GLU A 64 -0.84 4.66 26.77
N GLY A 65 -1.61 5.42 27.56
CA GLY A 65 -2.10 5.00 28.86
C GLY A 65 -3.07 3.83 28.81
N THR A 66 -4.04 3.85 27.87
CA THR A 66 -4.99 2.72 27.68
C THR A 66 -4.27 1.45 27.26
N PHE A 67 -3.26 1.61 26.42
CA PHE A 67 -2.43 0.51 25.95
C PHE A 67 -1.60 -0.09 27.10
N ASN A 68 -0.93 0.76 27.88
CA ASN A 68 -0.11 0.34 29.03
C ASN A 68 -0.98 -0.26 30.15
N TRP A 69 -2.18 0.27 30.37
CA TRP A 69 -3.16 -0.30 31.31
C TRP A 69 -3.61 -1.69 30.87
N GLY A 70 -3.95 -1.87 29.58
CA GLY A 70 -4.31 -3.18 29.03
C GLY A 70 -3.18 -4.21 29.15
N LEU A 71 -1.92 -3.76 28.93
CA LEU A 71 -0.73 -4.58 29.13
C LEU A 71 -0.53 -5.00 30.59
N THR A 72 -0.66 -4.05 31.54
CA THR A 72 -0.51 -4.33 32.97
C THR A 72 -1.51 -5.36 33.40
N ARG A 73 -2.78 -5.22 33.00
CA ARG A 73 -3.82 -6.18 33.32
C ARG A 73 -3.56 -7.57 32.72
N LEU A 74 -3.05 -7.60 31.49
CA LEU A 74 -2.70 -8.87 30.81
C LEU A 74 -1.55 -9.59 31.52
N ILE A 75 -0.59 -8.82 32.06
CA ILE A 75 0.55 -9.35 32.84
C ILE A 75 0.07 -9.86 34.20
N GLU A 76 -0.84 -9.15 34.87
CA GLU A 76 -1.44 -9.56 36.14
C GLU A 76 -2.24 -10.85 36.02
N ASP A 77 -3.04 -11.00 34.95
CA ASP A 77 -3.91 -12.14 34.74
C ASP A 77 -3.17 -13.40 34.25
N ARG A 78 -2.15 -13.26 33.40
CA ARG A 78 -1.50 -14.38 32.70
C ARG A 78 0.02 -14.48 32.89
N GLY A 79 0.59 -13.60 33.69
CA GLY A 79 2.03 -13.47 33.85
C GLY A 79 2.71 -12.87 32.60
N GLN A 80 3.98 -12.52 32.75
CA GLN A 80 4.76 -11.88 31.69
C GLN A 80 4.86 -12.72 30.41
N MET A 81 5.04 -14.03 30.55
CA MET A 81 5.14 -14.95 29.42
C MET A 81 3.82 -15.11 28.68
N GLY A 82 2.69 -15.18 29.41
CA GLY A 82 1.36 -15.25 28.82
C GLY A 82 0.97 -13.97 28.07
N ALA A 83 1.32 -12.80 28.62
CA ALA A 83 1.13 -11.53 27.97
C ALA A 83 1.97 -11.42 26.67
N LEU A 84 3.24 -11.85 26.71
CA LEU A 84 4.12 -11.89 25.54
C LEU A 84 3.54 -12.76 24.42
N LEU A 85 3.06 -13.96 24.76
CA LEU A 85 2.42 -14.87 23.80
C LEU A 85 1.18 -14.24 23.15
N MET A 86 0.30 -13.63 23.95
CA MET A 86 -0.91 -13.00 23.41
C MET A 86 -0.61 -11.84 22.46
N ILE A 87 0.35 -10.97 22.82
CA ILE A 87 0.75 -9.87 21.96
C ILE A 87 1.39 -10.39 20.69
N SER A 88 2.24 -11.43 20.78
CA SER A 88 2.86 -12.06 19.61
C SER A 88 1.82 -12.62 18.64
N ILE A 89 0.81 -13.31 19.15
CA ILE A 89 -0.32 -13.81 18.35
C ILE A 89 -1.07 -12.63 17.72
N GLY A 90 -1.33 -11.57 18.47
CA GLY A 90 -1.98 -10.36 17.97
C GLY A 90 -1.21 -9.73 16.80
N VAL A 91 0.10 -9.57 16.94
CA VAL A 91 0.97 -9.06 15.86
C VAL A 91 0.88 -9.96 14.62
N VAL A 92 1.01 -11.28 14.80
CA VAL A 92 0.91 -12.24 13.69
C VAL A 92 -0.44 -12.17 12.99
N LEU A 93 -1.55 -12.07 13.74
CA LEU A 93 -2.89 -11.94 13.18
C LEU A 93 -3.05 -10.63 12.39
N LEU A 94 -2.56 -9.50 12.92
CA LEU A 94 -2.60 -8.23 12.20
C LEU A 94 -1.78 -8.28 10.90
N PHE A 95 -0.61 -8.91 10.92
CA PHE A 95 0.17 -9.16 9.71
C PHE A 95 -0.54 -10.08 8.71
N LEU A 96 -1.24 -11.09 9.20
CA LEU A 96 -2.05 -11.97 8.35
C LEU A 96 -3.16 -11.17 7.66
N PHE A 97 -3.96 -10.41 8.41
CA PHE A 97 -5.03 -9.58 7.84
C PHE A 97 -4.48 -8.54 6.85
N LYS A 98 -3.39 -7.86 7.18
CA LYS A 98 -2.69 -6.98 6.24
C LYS A 98 -2.41 -7.68 4.91
N ASN A 99 -1.83 -8.88 4.95
CA ASN A 99 -1.48 -9.62 3.74
C ASN A 99 -2.71 -10.11 2.96
N VAL A 100 -3.77 -10.52 3.66
CA VAL A 100 -5.04 -10.90 3.02
C VAL A 100 -5.65 -9.69 2.28
N PHE A 101 -5.75 -8.53 2.93
CA PHE A 101 -6.28 -7.33 2.28
C PHE A 101 -5.38 -6.84 1.16
N ARG A 102 -4.06 -6.96 1.31
CA ARG A 102 -3.12 -6.67 0.23
C ARG A 102 -3.33 -7.58 -0.97
N TYR A 103 -3.52 -8.86 -0.75
CA TYR A 103 -3.82 -9.83 -1.82
C TYR A 103 -5.14 -9.49 -2.53
N LEU A 104 -6.19 -9.17 -1.78
CA LEU A 104 -7.48 -8.74 -2.36
C LEU A 104 -7.35 -7.46 -3.19
N ALA A 105 -6.52 -6.50 -2.76
CA ALA A 105 -6.21 -5.31 -3.52
C ALA A 105 -5.52 -5.64 -4.85
N VAL A 106 -4.55 -6.56 -4.84
CA VAL A 106 -3.87 -7.02 -6.06
C VAL A 106 -4.84 -7.73 -7.00
N VAL A 107 -5.72 -8.59 -6.49
CA VAL A 107 -6.74 -9.25 -7.31
C VAL A 107 -7.67 -8.22 -7.98
N ALA A 108 -8.10 -7.20 -7.22
CA ALA A 108 -8.95 -6.14 -7.76
C ALA A 108 -8.27 -5.38 -8.91
N ILE A 109 -7.00 -5.00 -8.74
CA ILE A 109 -6.26 -4.26 -9.78
C ILE A 109 -5.96 -5.14 -11.00
N CYS A 110 -5.67 -6.43 -10.81
CA CYS A 110 -5.48 -7.38 -11.91
C CYS A 110 -6.76 -7.52 -12.77
N ASN A 111 -7.93 -7.63 -12.13
CA ASN A 111 -9.19 -7.67 -12.84
C ASN A 111 -9.45 -6.38 -13.62
N PHE A 112 -9.23 -5.22 -13.00
CA PHE A 112 -9.34 -3.93 -13.66
C PHE A 112 -8.45 -3.84 -14.91
N ARG A 113 -7.18 -4.20 -14.78
CA ARG A 113 -6.22 -4.26 -15.88
C ARG A 113 -6.70 -5.18 -17.01
N ASN A 114 -7.12 -6.40 -16.66
CA ASN A 114 -7.51 -7.41 -17.64
C ASN A 114 -8.69 -6.94 -18.49
N PHE A 115 -9.67 -6.27 -17.89
CA PHE A 115 -10.82 -5.72 -18.63
C PHE A 115 -10.41 -4.59 -19.57
N ILE A 116 -9.56 -3.67 -19.13
CA ILE A 116 -9.05 -2.59 -19.98
C ILE A 116 -8.26 -3.15 -21.16
N VAL A 117 -7.34 -4.05 -20.89
CA VAL A 117 -6.49 -4.67 -21.92
C VAL A 117 -7.32 -5.44 -22.93
N ARG A 118 -8.32 -6.19 -22.47
CA ARG A 118 -9.27 -6.90 -23.34
C ARG A 118 -9.98 -5.93 -24.27
N ASP A 119 -10.53 -4.84 -23.74
CA ASP A 119 -11.29 -3.88 -24.53
C ASP A 119 -10.40 -3.12 -25.53
N ILE A 120 -9.15 -2.82 -25.17
CA ILE A 120 -8.18 -2.24 -26.11
C ILE A 120 -7.83 -3.23 -27.20
N ARG A 121 -7.53 -4.49 -26.85
CA ARG A 121 -7.23 -5.55 -27.84
C ARG A 121 -8.38 -5.77 -28.80
N SER A 122 -9.62 -5.83 -28.31
CA SER A 122 -10.80 -5.95 -29.15
C SER A 122 -10.89 -4.82 -30.18
N ARG A 123 -10.72 -3.58 -29.74
CA ARG A 123 -10.76 -2.42 -30.64
C ARG A 123 -9.63 -2.40 -31.66
N ILE A 124 -8.42 -2.83 -31.28
CA ILE A 124 -7.33 -2.97 -32.23
C ILE A 124 -7.66 -4.03 -33.27
N TYR A 125 -8.21 -5.16 -32.82
CA TYR A 125 -8.61 -6.26 -33.71
C TYR A 125 -9.71 -5.82 -34.70
N ASP A 126 -10.76 -5.17 -34.21
CA ASP A 126 -11.84 -4.63 -35.05
C ASP A 126 -11.29 -3.65 -36.08
N LYS A 127 -10.35 -2.78 -35.66
CA LYS A 127 -9.71 -1.83 -36.58
C LYS A 127 -8.83 -2.50 -37.63
N LEU A 128 -8.16 -3.58 -37.27
CA LEU A 128 -7.37 -4.37 -38.21
C LEU A 128 -8.24 -5.03 -39.29
N LEU A 129 -9.43 -5.51 -38.92
CA LEU A 129 -10.37 -6.12 -39.87
C LEU A 129 -10.93 -5.10 -40.87
N GLU A 130 -11.03 -3.82 -40.50
CA GLU A 130 -11.45 -2.73 -41.38
C GLU A 130 -10.36 -2.32 -42.40
N LEU A 131 -9.09 -2.70 -42.19
CA LEU A 131 -8.01 -2.30 -43.08
C LEU A 131 -8.06 -3.06 -44.41
N PRO A 132 -7.76 -2.39 -45.57
CA PRO A 132 -7.69 -3.03 -46.87
C PRO A 132 -6.64 -4.16 -46.89
N LEU A 133 -6.87 -5.19 -47.73
CA LEU A 133 -5.98 -6.35 -47.87
C LEU A 133 -4.52 -5.98 -48.17
N ARG A 134 -4.26 -4.86 -48.84
CA ARG A 134 -2.93 -4.36 -49.11
C ARG A 134 -2.12 -4.02 -47.83
N TYR A 135 -2.78 -3.83 -46.70
CA TYR A 135 -2.12 -3.60 -45.39
C TYR A 135 -1.64 -4.89 -44.72
N HIS A 136 -2.18 -6.06 -45.16
CA HIS A 136 -1.85 -7.35 -44.62
C HIS A 136 -0.68 -8.05 -45.33
N THR A 137 0.26 -7.27 -45.89
CA THR A 137 1.49 -7.80 -46.50
C THR A 137 2.38 -8.49 -45.48
N ASN A 138 3.23 -9.43 -45.96
CA ASN A 138 4.11 -10.20 -45.03
C ASN A 138 5.05 -9.32 -44.20
N GLU A 139 5.56 -8.20 -44.75
CA GLU A 139 6.42 -7.26 -44.08
C GLU A 139 5.73 -6.57 -42.88
N ARG A 140 4.46 -6.29 -42.97
CA ARG A 140 3.67 -5.63 -41.91
C ARG A 140 3.04 -6.56 -40.90
N LYS A 141 2.99 -7.87 -41.19
CA LYS A 141 2.47 -8.84 -40.22
C LYS A 141 3.28 -8.87 -38.93
N GLY A 142 4.61 -8.76 -39.03
CA GLY A 142 5.50 -8.68 -37.87
C GLY A 142 5.21 -7.45 -36.97
N ASP A 143 5.06 -6.29 -37.59
CA ASP A 143 4.75 -5.04 -36.90
C ASP A 143 3.40 -5.09 -36.19
N LEU A 144 2.38 -5.62 -36.88
CA LEU A 144 1.03 -5.79 -36.31
C LEU A 144 1.02 -6.79 -35.14
N LEU A 145 1.77 -7.89 -35.25
CA LEU A 145 1.92 -8.86 -34.17
C LEU A 145 2.65 -8.23 -32.98
N SER A 146 3.72 -7.46 -33.22
CA SER A 146 4.45 -6.75 -32.19
C SER A 146 3.57 -5.74 -31.44
N LEU A 147 2.72 -5.02 -32.17
CA LEU A 147 1.78 -4.07 -31.59
C LEU A 147 0.76 -4.76 -30.66
N ILE A 148 0.22 -5.91 -31.05
CA ILE A 148 -0.77 -6.64 -30.25
C ILE A 148 -0.12 -7.36 -29.06
N THR A 149 1.14 -7.77 -29.16
CA THR A 149 1.84 -8.51 -28.11
C THR A 149 2.70 -7.59 -27.24
N ASN A 150 3.74 -7.00 -27.80
CA ASN A 150 4.75 -6.26 -27.03
C ASN A 150 4.25 -4.89 -26.55
N ASP A 151 3.63 -4.10 -27.44
CA ASP A 151 3.15 -2.78 -27.05
C ASP A 151 1.98 -2.88 -26.06
N MET A 152 1.14 -3.92 -26.20
CA MET A 152 0.09 -4.18 -25.24
C MET A 152 0.61 -4.57 -23.85
N GLN A 153 1.75 -5.26 -23.76
CA GLN A 153 2.39 -5.52 -22.45
C GLN A 153 2.81 -4.22 -21.78
N VAL A 154 3.38 -3.27 -22.52
CA VAL A 154 3.75 -1.96 -21.98
C VAL A 154 2.52 -1.21 -21.44
N VAL A 155 1.40 -1.26 -22.18
CA VAL A 155 0.14 -0.68 -21.70
C VAL A 155 -0.35 -1.38 -20.43
N GLU A 156 -0.27 -2.69 -20.38
CA GLU A 156 -0.66 -3.53 -19.25
C GLU A 156 0.11 -3.17 -17.95
N TYR A 157 1.44 -3.09 -18.04
CA TYR A 157 2.28 -2.66 -16.92
C TYR A 157 2.01 -1.21 -16.52
N SER A 158 1.84 -0.33 -17.50
CA SER A 158 1.58 1.08 -17.25
C SER A 158 0.27 1.30 -16.51
N VAL A 159 -0.80 0.60 -16.88
CA VAL A 159 -2.11 0.69 -16.20
C VAL A 159 -1.97 0.29 -14.72
N MET A 160 -1.31 -0.83 -14.43
CA MET A 160 -1.09 -1.28 -13.04
C MET A 160 -0.28 -0.25 -12.24
N TYR A 161 0.86 0.16 -12.78
CA TYR A 161 1.79 1.06 -12.12
C TYR A 161 1.13 2.40 -11.77
N TYR A 162 0.42 3.02 -12.73
CA TYR A 162 -0.20 4.33 -12.51
C TYR A 162 -1.36 4.27 -11.51
N ILE A 163 -2.13 3.19 -11.47
CA ILE A 163 -3.22 3.07 -10.50
C ILE A 163 -2.66 2.87 -9.10
N GLU A 164 -1.65 2.02 -8.94
CA GLU A 164 -0.97 1.87 -7.65
C GLU A 164 -0.36 3.20 -7.19
N MET A 165 0.30 3.93 -8.08
CA MET A 165 0.92 5.22 -7.79
C MET A 165 -0.12 6.29 -7.38
N ILE A 166 -1.29 6.32 -8.03
CA ILE A 166 -2.30 7.36 -7.78
C ILE A 166 -3.13 7.06 -6.53
N PHE A 167 -3.47 5.80 -6.27
CA PHE A 167 -4.38 5.46 -5.19
C PHE A 167 -3.66 4.91 -3.96
N ARG A 168 -2.75 3.98 -4.13
CA ARG A 168 -2.08 3.30 -3.01
C ARG A 168 -1.06 4.19 -2.31
N GLU A 169 -0.14 4.77 -3.07
CA GLU A 169 0.99 5.49 -2.49
C GLU A 169 0.57 6.74 -1.70
N PRO A 170 -0.34 7.62 -2.21
CA PRO A 170 -0.79 8.77 -1.44
C PRO A 170 -1.54 8.39 -0.16
N ILE A 171 -2.37 7.35 -0.21
CA ILE A 171 -3.10 6.85 0.98
C ILE A 171 -2.09 6.37 2.03
N ALA A 172 -1.11 5.57 1.62
CA ALA A 172 -0.09 5.05 2.51
C ALA A 172 0.73 6.19 3.13
N VAL A 173 1.22 7.13 2.32
CA VAL A 173 2.00 8.29 2.78
C VAL A 173 1.18 9.14 3.76
N ALA A 174 -0.08 9.45 3.44
CA ALA A 174 -0.95 10.25 4.32
C ALA A 174 -1.17 9.57 5.67
N LEU A 175 -1.46 8.26 5.68
CA LEU A 175 -1.68 7.51 6.92
C LEU A 175 -0.41 7.37 7.76
N PHE A 176 0.73 7.09 7.13
CA PHE A 176 2.01 7.01 7.84
C PHE A 176 2.42 8.38 8.41
N LEU A 177 2.30 9.47 7.64
CA LEU A 177 2.58 10.82 8.13
C LEU A 177 1.64 11.22 9.28
N ALA A 178 0.34 10.95 9.16
CA ALA A 178 -0.59 11.20 10.25
C ALA A 178 -0.20 10.43 11.51
N THR A 179 0.16 9.17 11.40
CA THR A 179 0.61 8.35 12.54
C THR A 179 1.93 8.87 13.11
N MET A 180 2.90 9.24 12.29
CA MET A 180 4.17 9.82 12.76
C MET A 180 3.96 11.15 13.47
N LEU A 181 3.08 12.02 12.97
CA LEU A 181 2.73 13.29 13.62
C LEU A 181 2.08 13.09 14.99
N THR A 182 1.23 12.09 15.15
CA THR A 182 0.63 11.75 16.45
C THR A 182 1.65 11.19 17.43
N LEU A 183 2.63 10.39 16.97
CA LEU A 183 3.66 9.77 17.80
C LEU A 183 4.74 10.78 18.22
N SER A 184 5.30 11.52 17.27
CA SER A 184 6.35 12.53 17.54
C SER A 184 6.42 13.57 16.42
N PRO A 185 5.83 14.77 16.60
CA PRO A 185 5.90 15.85 15.62
C PRO A 185 7.33 16.28 15.31
N GLN A 186 8.20 16.26 16.33
CA GLN A 186 9.61 16.65 16.17
C GLN A 186 10.38 15.71 15.23
N LEU A 187 10.25 14.38 15.45
CA LEU A 187 10.89 13.38 14.58
C LEU A 187 10.31 13.41 13.17
N THR A 188 9.02 13.67 13.03
CA THR A 188 8.37 13.80 11.73
C THR A 188 8.91 15.00 10.96
N LEU A 189 9.10 16.13 11.60
CA LEU A 189 9.69 17.33 11.00
C LEU A 189 11.13 17.09 10.53
N ILE A 190 11.94 16.44 11.37
CA ILE A 190 13.32 16.07 11.02
C ILE A 190 13.32 15.11 9.80
N SER A 191 12.45 14.12 9.80
CA SER A 191 12.33 13.16 8.69
C SER A 191 11.90 13.82 7.39
N LEU A 192 10.94 14.77 7.45
CA LEU A 192 10.49 15.55 6.29
C LEU A 192 11.60 16.46 5.74
N LEU A 193 12.46 16.98 6.60
CA LEU A 193 13.59 17.82 6.20
C LEU A 193 14.72 16.97 5.59
N LEU A 194 14.92 15.74 6.06
CA LEU A 194 15.91 14.82 5.51
C LEU A 194 15.56 14.30 4.12
N LEU A 195 14.26 14.17 3.78
CA LEU A 195 13.81 13.68 2.46
C LEU A 195 14.35 14.52 1.28
N PRO A 196 14.18 15.85 1.23
CA PRO A 196 14.74 16.65 0.14
C PRO A 196 16.27 16.66 0.13
N VAL A 197 16.92 16.60 1.29
CA VAL A 197 18.39 16.56 1.39
C VAL A 197 18.92 15.26 0.78
N SER A 198 18.33 14.12 1.13
CA SER A 198 18.70 12.82 0.56
C SER A 198 18.40 12.75 -0.94
N GLY A 199 17.28 13.31 -1.40
CA GLY A 199 16.93 13.41 -2.82
C GLY A 199 17.94 14.24 -3.63
N LEU A 200 18.37 15.37 -3.10
CA LEU A 200 19.41 16.23 -3.71
C LEU A 200 20.77 15.53 -3.76
N LEU A 201 21.15 14.81 -2.70
CA LEU A 201 22.40 14.04 -2.68
C LEU A 201 22.40 12.94 -3.73
N ILE A 202 21.30 12.15 -3.81
CA ILE A 202 21.15 11.09 -4.81
C ILE A 202 21.18 11.66 -6.23
N ALA A 203 20.47 12.78 -6.47
CA ALA A 203 20.46 13.43 -7.78
C ALA A 203 21.86 13.95 -8.19
N ARG A 204 22.64 14.44 -7.21
CA ARG A 204 24.01 14.93 -7.46
C ARG A 204 24.98 13.79 -7.78
N ILE A 205 24.88 12.69 -7.03
CA ILE A 205 25.68 11.48 -7.27
C ILE A 205 25.33 10.86 -8.63
N SER A 206 24.05 10.76 -8.96
CA SER A 206 23.60 10.23 -10.25
C SER A 206 24.07 11.06 -11.45
N LYS A 207 24.21 12.37 -11.30
CA LYS A 207 24.81 13.24 -12.34
C LYS A 207 26.31 13.05 -12.48
N SER A 208 27.01 12.69 -11.40
CA SER A 208 28.47 12.48 -11.42
C SER A 208 28.86 11.12 -12.03
N LEU A 209 27.90 10.18 -12.12
CA LEU A 209 28.11 8.83 -12.68
C LEU A 209 27.72 8.71 -14.16
N LYS A 210 27.22 9.77 -14.78
CA LYS A 210 26.98 9.91 -16.23
C LYS A 210 28.11 10.71 -16.88
#